data_b6b73d73694fd3393ab69b089188f367
#
_entry.id   b6b73d73694fd3393ab69b089188f367
#
_cell.length_a   1.000
_cell.length_b   1.000
_cell.length_c   1.000
_cell.angle_alpha   90.00
_cell.angle_beta   90.00
_cell.angle_gamma   90.00
#
_symmetry.space_group_name_H-M   'P 1'
#
loop_
_entity.id
_entity.type
_entity.pdbx_description
1 polymer ?
#
loop_
_entity_poly.entity_id
_entity_poly.type
_entity_poly.pdbx_seq_one_letter_code
_entity_poly.pdbx_strand_id
1 'polypeptide(L)'
;MCDVENCLFLQQLKKGEQDMEENVGQKDKEKVEEEMIEQAFQQLLNDYLATKHRKRIEIITKAFNFANQAHKGIKRRSGEPYIMHPLAVAQIVCNEIGLGSTSICAALLHDVVEDTDYTVEDIENIFGPKIAQIVDGLTKISGGIFGDRASAQAENFKKLLL
;
A
#
# COMPACT_ATOMS: atom_id res chain seq x y z
N MET A 1 7.46 4.21 -57.93
CA MET A 1 6.67 5.15 -57.12
C MET A 1 6.17 4.42 -55.89
N CYS A 2 6.63 4.76 -54.71
CA CYS A 2 6.03 4.26 -53.49
C CYS A 2 4.67 4.93 -53.31
N ASP A 3 3.61 4.12 -53.27
CA ASP A 3 2.29 4.58 -52.94
C ASP A 3 2.29 5.14 -51.52
N VAL A 4 2.03 6.45 -51.36
CA VAL A 4 1.96 7.13 -50.07
C VAL A 4 0.89 6.51 -49.18
N GLU A 5 -0.20 6.01 -49.74
CA GLU A 5 -1.26 5.28 -49.05
C GLU A 5 -0.78 3.95 -48.43
N ASN A 6 0.08 3.25 -49.11
CA ASN A 6 0.65 1.98 -48.64
C ASN A 6 1.66 2.20 -47.50
N CYS A 7 2.39 3.33 -47.49
CA CYS A 7 3.31 3.73 -46.44
C CYS A 7 2.55 4.11 -45.17
N LEU A 8 1.45 4.85 -45.28
CA LEU A 8 0.59 5.23 -44.15
C LEU A 8 -0.09 4.01 -43.51
N PHE A 9 -0.58 3.09 -44.33
CA PHE A 9 -1.19 1.83 -43.86
C PHE A 9 -0.20 0.95 -43.08
N LEU A 10 1.03 0.81 -43.59
CA LEU A 10 2.10 0.09 -42.90
C LEU A 10 2.54 0.76 -41.58
N GLN A 11 2.54 2.08 -41.53
CA GLN A 11 2.82 2.82 -40.32
C GLN A 11 1.72 2.67 -39.27
N GLN A 12 0.46 2.63 -39.67
CA GLN A 12 -0.67 2.40 -38.76
C GLN A 12 -0.67 0.96 -38.24
N LEU A 13 -0.33 -0.03 -39.04
CA LEU A 13 -0.18 -1.42 -38.60
C LEU A 13 0.94 -1.59 -37.59
N LYS A 14 2.11 -1.00 -37.84
CA LYS A 14 3.26 -1.02 -36.90
C LYS A 14 2.93 -0.33 -35.59
N LYS A 15 2.20 0.78 -35.62
CA LYS A 15 1.74 1.47 -34.42
C LYS A 15 0.75 0.62 -33.63
N GLY A 16 -0.18 -0.03 -34.30
CA GLY A 16 -1.14 -0.95 -33.66
C GLY A 16 -0.46 -2.17 -33.02
N GLU A 17 0.58 -2.71 -33.66
CA GLU A 17 1.38 -3.80 -33.08
C GLU A 17 2.19 -3.34 -31.87
N GLN A 18 2.81 -2.15 -31.91
CA GLN A 18 3.52 -1.57 -30.79
C GLN A 18 2.59 -1.26 -29.62
N ASP A 19 1.42 -0.68 -29.87
CA ASP A 19 0.42 -0.39 -28.84
C ASP A 19 -0.11 -1.67 -28.18
N MET A 20 -0.20 -2.78 -28.92
CA MET A 20 -0.60 -4.09 -28.38
C MET A 20 0.51 -4.73 -27.55
N GLU A 21 1.76 -4.67 -27.99
CA GLU A 21 2.92 -5.19 -27.24
C GLU A 21 3.14 -4.41 -25.94
N GLU A 22 3.01 -3.09 -25.96
CA GLU A 22 3.09 -2.25 -24.75
C GLU A 22 1.95 -2.57 -23.78
N ASN A 23 0.74 -2.80 -24.26
CA ASN A 23 -0.41 -3.14 -23.43
C ASN A 23 -0.29 -4.52 -22.77
N VAL A 24 0.25 -5.51 -23.49
CA VAL A 24 0.53 -6.84 -22.93
C VAL A 24 1.62 -6.76 -21.87
N GLY A 25 2.71 -6.05 -22.14
CA GLY A 25 3.79 -5.86 -21.17
C GLY A 25 3.36 -5.10 -19.92
N GLN A 26 2.42 -4.17 -20.04
CA GLN A 26 1.87 -3.44 -18.89
C GLN A 26 0.97 -4.31 -18.03
N LYS A 27 0.11 -5.12 -18.63
CA LYS A 27 -0.74 -6.08 -17.90
C LYS A 27 0.07 -7.13 -17.15
N ASP A 28 1.16 -7.60 -17.76
CA ASP A 28 2.05 -8.55 -17.09
C ASP A 28 2.75 -7.94 -15.89
N LYS A 29 3.16 -6.67 -15.97
CA LYS A 29 3.74 -5.93 -14.84
C LYS A 29 2.74 -5.72 -13.71
N GLU A 30 1.53 -5.28 -14.03
CA GLU A 30 0.46 -5.09 -13.05
C GLU A 30 0.14 -6.40 -12.31
N LYS A 31 0.08 -7.51 -13.03
CA LYS A 31 -0.14 -8.83 -12.42
C LYS A 31 0.98 -9.23 -11.46
N VAL A 32 2.24 -9.01 -11.84
CA VAL A 32 3.40 -9.29 -10.98
C VAL A 32 3.36 -8.41 -9.72
N GLU A 33 3.00 -7.15 -9.85
CA GLU A 33 2.85 -6.24 -8.70
C GLU A 33 1.73 -6.68 -7.77
N GLU A 34 0.58 -7.08 -8.30
CA GLU A 34 -0.55 -7.60 -7.51
C GLU A 34 -0.15 -8.88 -6.74
N GLU A 35 0.55 -9.79 -7.38
CA GLU A 35 1.06 -11.01 -6.76
C GLU A 35 2.07 -10.70 -5.63
N MET A 36 2.94 -9.72 -5.84
CA MET A 36 3.91 -9.28 -4.84
C MET A 36 3.22 -8.65 -3.62
N ILE A 37 2.21 -7.82 -3.84
CA ILE A 37 1.40 -7.20 -2.79
C ILE A 37 0.68 -8.28 -1.98
N GLU A 38 0.04 -9.23 -2.65
CA GLU A 38 -0.69 -10.32 -2.02
C GLU A 38 0.25 -11.20 -1.18
N GLN A 39 1.42 -11.54 -1.69
CA GLN A 39 2.42 -12.32 -0.95
C GLN A 39 2.88 -11.59 0.32
N ALA A 40 3.15 -10.29 0.23
CA ALA A 40 3.54 -9.48 1.38
C ALA A 40 2.42 -9.42 2.44
N PHE A 41 1.17 -9.29 2.01
CA PHE A 41 0.03 -9.31 2.91
C PHE A 41 -0.19 -10.68 3.56
N GLN A 42 -0.08 -11.76 2.80
CA GLN A 42 -0.18 -13.12 3.35
C GLN A 42 0.92 -13.40 4.37
N GLN A 43 2.13 -12.91 4.13
CA GLN A 43 3.23 -13.02 5.10
C GLN A 43 2.89 -12.29 6.40
N LEU A 44 2.33 -11.08 6.32
CA LEU A 44 1.86 -10.33 7.48
C LEU A 44 0.81 -11.10 8.27
N LEU A 45 -0.19 -11.68 7.59
CA LEU A 45 -1.24 -12.47 8.24
C LEU A 45 -0.67 -13.72 8.91
N ASN A 46 0.24 -14.43 8.26
CA ASN A 46 0.87 -15.61 8.82
C ASN A 46 1.67 -15.27 10.09
N ASP A 47 2.43 -14.20 10.07
CA ASP A 47 3.21 -13.73 11.21
C ASP A 47 2.29 -13.29 12.37
N TYR A 48 1.22 -12.58 12.04
CA TYR A 48 0.22 -12.18 13.03
C TYR A 48 -0.47 -13.40 13.68
N LEU A 49 -0.83 -14.40 12.90
CA LEU A 49 -1.46 -15.64 13.40
C LEU A 49 -0.54 -16.45 14.33
N ALA A 50 0.77 -16.31 14.17
CA ALA A 50 1.76 -16.93 15.05
C ALA A 50 1.91 -16.20 16.40
N THR A 51 1.37 -14.98 16.54
CA THR A 51 1.40 -14.22 17.79
C THR A 51 0.38 -14.72 18.82
N LYS A 52 0.52 -14.26 20.05
CA LYS A 52 -0.44 -14.55 21.14
C LYS A 52 -1.65 -13.62 21.14
N HIS A 53 -1.71 -12.66 20.23
CA HIS A 53 -2.83 -11.73 20.13
C HIS A 53 -4.10 -12.42 19.64
N ARG A 54 -5.25 -11.78 19.89
CA ARG A 54 -6.54 -12.24 19.33
C ARG A 54 -6.47 -12.23 17.82
N LYS A 55 -6.93 -13.31 17.20
CA LYS A 55 -6.85 -13.51 15.75
C LYS A 55 -7.94 -12.73 15.01
N ARG A 56 -7.81 -11.41 14.99
CA ARG A 56 -8.73 -10.49 14.30
C ARG A 56 -8.30 -10.23 12.86
N ILE A 57 -8.28 -11.28 12.05
CA ILE A 57 -7.88 -11.22 10.65
C ILE A 57 -8.81 -10.32 9.83
N GLU A 58 -10.10 -10.32 10.12
CA GLU A 58 -11.11 -9.59 9.36
C GLU A 58 -10.87 -8.09 9.36
N ILE A 59 -10.55 -7.49 10.50
CA ILE A 59 -10.26 -6.06 10.58
C ILE A 59 -8.94 -5.70 9.89
N ILE A 60 -7.92 -6.55 10.00
CA ILE A 60 -6.65 -6.36 9.31
C ILE A 60 -6.84 -6.44 7.79
N THR A 61 -7.59 -7.43 7.32
CA THR A 61 -7.92 -7.59 5.90
C THR A 61 -8.71 -6.40 5.37
N LYS A 62 -9.68 -5.91 6.14
CA LYS A 62 -10.45 -4.71 5.80
C LYS A 62 -9.54 -3.47 5.68
N ALA A 63 -8.64 -3.28 6.63
CA ALA A 63 -7.69 -2.17 6.61
C ALA A 63 -6.73 -2.25 5.42
N PHE A 64 -6.21 -3.45 5.13
CA PHE A 64 -5.37 -3.68 3.96
C PHE A 64 -6.09 -3.38 2.65
N ASN A 65 -7.28 -3.92 2.46
CA ASN A 65 -8.06 -3.70 1.24
C ASN A 65 -8.38 -2.22 1.03
N PHE A 66 -8.72 -1.51 2.11
CA PHE A 66 -8.97 -0.08 2.06
C PHE A 66 -7.71 0.71 1.66
N ALA A 67 -6.59 0.44 2.31
CA ALA A 67 -5.31 1.10 2.00
C ALA A 67 -4.82 0.77 0.59
N ASN A 68 -4.93 -0.48 0.17
CA ASN A 68 -4.55 -0.92 -1.17
C ASN A 68 -5.37 -0.22 -2.24
N GLN A 69 -6.68 -0.09 -2.04
CA GLN A 69 -7.56 0.63 -2.96
C GLN A 69 -7.26 2.13 -2.98
N ALA A 70 -7.01 2.73 -1.82
CA ALA A 70 -6.70 4.15 -1.70
C ALA A 70 -5.37 4.53 -2.38
N HIS A 71 -4.39 3.64 -2.34
CA HIS A 71 -3.06 3.83 -2.97
C HIS A 71 -2.93 3.21 -4.36
N LYS A 72 -4.02 2.72 -4.95
CA LYS A 72 -3.98 2.09 -6.26
C LYS A 72 -3.42 3.04 -7.32
N GLY A 73 -2.41 2.57 -8.07
CA GLY A 73 -1.74 3.36 -9.10
C GLY A 73 -0.68 4.32 -8.58
N ILE A 74 -0.52 4.47 -7.27
CA ILE A 74 0.54 5.31 -6.68
C ILE A 74 1.82 4.47 -6.55
N LYS A 75 2.91 5.01 -7.07
CA LYS A 75 4.25 4.40 -7.04
C LYS A 75 5.19 5.20 -6.15
N ARG A 76 6.11 4.51 -5.49
CA ARG A 76 7.25 5.14 -4.82
C ARG A 76 8.28 5.60 -5.86
N ARG A 77 9.23 6.45 -5.45
CA ARG A 77 10.35 6.89 -6.31
C ARG A 77 11.18 5.73 -6.85
N SER A 78 11.26 4.62 -6.11
CA SER A 78 11.88 3.36 -6.52
C SER A 78 11.12 2.59 -7.59
N GLY A 79 9.87 2.98 -7.90
CA GLY A 79 9.01 2.36 -8.89
C GLY A 79 8.11 1.25 -8.36
N GLU A 80 8.26 0.84 -7.10
CA GLU A 80 7.39 -0.16 -6.47
C GLU A 80 6.01 0.44 -6.08
N PRO A 81 4.95 -0.38 -5.99
CA PRO A 81 3.66 0.07 -5.51
C PRO A 81 3.75 0.67 -4.10
N TYR A 82 3.07 1.81 -3.88
CA TYR A 82 3.16 2.53 -2.61
C TYR A 82 2.71 1.69 -1.41
N ILE A 83 1.71 0.84 -1.59
CA ILE A 83 1.18 -0.04 -0.53
C ILE A 83 2.25 -0.94 0.11
N MET A 84 3.34 -1.24 -0.58
CA MET A 84 4.44 -2.03 -0.04
C MET A 84 5.09 -1.36 1.17
N HIS A 85 5.08 -0.03 1.25
CA HIS A 85 5.60 0.72 2.39
C HIS A 85 4.76 0.55 3.67
N PRO A 86 3.45 0.83 3.70
CA PRO A 86 2.64 0.55 4.88
C PRO A 86 2.61 -0.94 5.26
N LEU A 87 2.69 -1.85 4.30
CA LEU A 87 2.86 -3.28 4.59
C LEU A 87 4.17 -3.57 5.34
N ALA A 88 5.28 -2.96 4.93
CA ALA A 88 6.55 -3.10 5.62
C ALA A 88 6.51 -2.52 7.05
N VAL A 89 5.86 -1.38 7.25
CA VAL A 89 5.64 -0.80 8.59
C VAL A 89 4.81 -1.75 9.46
N ALA A 90 3.72 -2.28 8.92
CA ALA A 90 2.86 -3.24 9.62
C ALA A 90 3.61 -4.52 10.01
N GLN A 91 4.50 -5.00 9.14
CA GLN A 91 5.34 -6.15 9.39
C GLN A 91 6.28 -5.92 10.59
N ILE A 92 6.91 -4.77 10.67
CA ILE A 92 7.77 -4.38 11.79
C ILE A 92 6.95 -4.24 13.08
N VAL A 93 5.80 -3.59 13.02
CA VAL A 93 4.87 -3.45 14.16
C VAL A 93 4.45 -4.81 14.71
N CYS A 94 4.17 -5.76 13.84
CA CYS A 94 3.79 -7.12 14.20
C CYS A 94 4.97 -7.91 14.80
N ASN A 95 6.09 -7.98 14.08
CA ASN A 95 7.18 -8.91 14.37
C ASN A 95 8.21 -8.35 15.36
N GLU A 96 8.60 -7.10 15.24
CA GLU A 96 9.65 -6.50 16.05
C GLU A 96 9.11 -5.80 17.30
N ILE A 97 8.00 -5.09 17.16
CA ILE A 97 7.38 -4.35 18.28
C ILE A 97 6.39 -5.25 19.02
N GLY A 98 5.74 -6.19 18.34
CA GLY A 98 4.82 -7.15 18.93
C GLY A 98 3.46 -6.58 19.29
N LEU A 99 3.00 -5.54 18.60
CA LEU A 99 1.68 -4.93 18.80
C LEU A 99 0.58 -5.73 18.10
N GLY A 100 -0.67 -5.51 18.52
CA GLY A 100 -1.83 -6.27 18.06
C GLY A 100 -2.52 -5.70 16.84
N SER A 101 -3.72 -6.22 16.54
CA SER A 101 -4.49 -5.89 15.34
C SER A 101 -4.80 -4.41 15.17
N THR A 102 -5.11 -3.69 16.23
CA THR A 102 -5.41 -2.25 16.19
C THR A 102 -4.22 -1.45 15.68
N SER A 103 -3.02 -1.76 16.16
CA SER A 103 -1.78 -1.09 15.74
C SER A 103 -1.37 -1.50 14.33
N ILE A 104 -1.56 -2.75 13.95
CA ILE A 104 -1.32 -3.24 12.58
C ILE A 104 -2.25 -2.52 11.58
N CYS A 105 -3.54 -2.39 11.91
CA CYS A 105 -4.49 -1.63 11.10
C CYS A 105 -4.08 -0.15 10.96
N ALA A 106 -3.66 0.48 12.06
CA ALA A 106 -3.19 1.86 12.04
C ALA A 106 -1.93 2.01 11.19
N ALA A 107 -1.02 1.04 11.20
CA ALA A 107 0.16 1.02 10.32
C ALA A 107 -0.23 0.98 8.84
N LEU A 108 -1.22 0.17 8.49
CA LEU A 108 -1.73 0.07 7.11
C LEU A 108 -2.45 1.34 6.65
N LEU A 109 -3.08 2.06 7.56
CA LEU A 109 -3.97 3.19 7.26
C LEU A 109 -3.33 4.57 7.43
N HIS A 110 -2.21 4.70 8.12
CA HIS A 110 -1.67 6.02 8.49
C HIS A 110 -1.30 6.89 7.27
N ASP A 111 -0.74 6.31 6.23
CA ASP A 111 -0.39 7.03 5.01
C ASP A 111 -1.61 7.38 4.14
N VAL A 112 -2.73 6.70 4.30
CA VAL A 112 -3.99 7.02 3.59
C VAL A 112 -4.44 8.43 3.91
N VAL A 113 -4.38 8.86 5.16
CA VAL A 113 -4.76 10.21 5.58
C VAL A 113 -3.78 11.27 5.06
N GLU A 114 -2.48 10.94 5.01
CA GLU A 114 -1.44 11.87 4.52
C GLU A 114 -1.47 12.01 2.99
N ASP A 115 -1.69 10.93 2.26
CA ASP A 115 -1.49 10.85 0.81
C ASP A 115 -2.77 10.93 -0.01
N THR A 116 -3.93 10.84 0.62
CA THR A 116 -5.24 10.89 -0.04
C THR A 116 -6.18 11.91 0.60
N ASP A 117 -7.35 12.09 0.03
CA ASP A 117 -8.39 13.00 0.56
C ASP A 117 -9.14 12.44 1.77
N TYR A 118 -8.88 11.20 2.18
CA TYR A 118 -9.46 10.62 3.39
C TYR A 118 -8.94 11.32 4.65
N THR A 119 -9.87 11.61 5.56
CA THR A 119 -9.58 12.27 6.84
C THR A 119 -9.53 11.26 7.99
N VAL A 120 -8.99 11.68 9.15
CA VAL A 120 -9.04 10.88 10.39
C VAL A 120 -10.49 10.56 10.77
N GLU A 121 -11.42 11.49 10.53
CA GLU A 121 -12.85 11.27 10.77
C GLU A 121 -13.41 10.14 9.89
N ASP A 122 -13.02 10.06 8.62
CA ASP A 122 -13.38 8.96 7.74
C ASP A 122 -12.87 7.62 8.28
N ILE A 123 -11.65 7.59 8.77
CA ILE A 123 -11.05 6.39 9.38
C ILE A 123 -11.83 6.00 10.65
N GLU A 124 -12.22 6.95 11.47
CA GLU A 124 -13.02 6.71 12.68
C GLU A 124 -14.38 6.10 12.33
N ASN A 125 -15.05 6.63 11.33
CA ASN A 125 -16.36 6.13 10.87
C ASN A 125 -16.30 4.70 10.32
N ILE A 126 -15.19 4.32 9.67
CA ILE A 126 -15.03 3.02 9.02
C ILE A 126 -14.42 1.97 9.96
N PHE A 127 -13.43 2.34 10.76
CA PHE A 127 -12.61 1.43 11.56
C PHE A 127 -12.75 1.61 13.07
N GLY A 128 -13.42 2.65 13.53
CA GLY A 128 -13.63 2.95 14.92
C GLY A 128 -12.63 3.92 15.55
N PRO A 129 -12.93 4.42 16.78
CA PRO A 129 -12.18 5.51 17.40
C PRO A 129 -10.75 5.13 17.81
N LYS A 130 -10.50 3.88 18.20
CA LYS A 130 -9.16 3.45 18.63
C LYS A 130 -8.14 3.50 17.51
N ILE A 131 -8.49 2.95 16.34
CA ILE A 131 -7.62 2.96 15.16
C ILE A 131 -7.43 4.39 14.67
N ALA A 132 -8.49 5.19 14.60
CA ALA A 132 -8.44 6.58 14.20
C ALA A 132 -7.53 7.43 15.12
N GLN A 133 -7.60 7.21 16.42
CA GLN A 133 -6.76 7.90 17.40
C GLN A 133 -5.28 7.61 17.21
N ILE A 134 -4.92 6.36 16.93
CA ILE A 134 -3.53 5.97 16.64
C ILE A 134 -3.07 6.61 15.34
N VAL A 135 -3.88 6.54 14.29
CA VAL A 135 -3.58 7.17 12.98
C VAL A 135 -3.36 8.67 13.15
N ASP A 136 -4.24 9.37 13.88
CA ASP A 136 -4.11 10.80 14.16
C ASP A 136 -2.80 11.12 14.92
N GLY A 137 -2.47 10.34 15.94
CA GLY A 137 -1.21 10.48 16.68
C GLY A 137 0.03 10.27 15.81
N LEU A 138 0.00 9.30 14.91
CA LEU A 138 1.10 9.04 13.98
C LEU A 138 1.28 10.16 12.97
N THR A 139 0.21 10.70 12.41
CA THR A 139 0.27 11.82 11.46
C THR A 139 0.83 13.09 12.12
N LYS A 140 0.53 13.34 13.37
CA LYS A 140 1.08 14.48 14.14
C LYS A 140 2.57 14.33 14.46
N ILE A 141 3.04 13.11 14.74
CA ILE A 141 4.46 12.82 15.02
C ILE A 141 5.28 12.87 13.72
N SER A 142 4.77 12.30 12.65
CA SER A 142 5.52 12.16 11.40
C SER A 142 5.67 13.43 10.58
N GLY A 143 4.92 14.48 10.85
CA GLY A 143 4.97 15.86 10.31
C GLY A 143 5.99 16.23 9.23
N GLY A 144 6.21 15.36 8.25
CA GLY A 144 7.07 15.57 7.08
C GLY A 144 8.59 15.48 7.31
N ILE A 145 9.06 15.28 8.53
CA ILE A 145 10.51 15.34 8.86
C ILE A 145 11.17 13.94 8.89
N PHE A 146 10.41 12.90 9.12
CA PHE A 146 10.94 11.53 9.24
C PHE A 146 10.59 10.71 8.00
N GLY A 147 11.48 10.79 7.07
CA GLY A 147 11.50 10.12 5.80
C GLY A 147 10.84 8.75 5.62
N ASP A 148 10.79 8.37 4.39
CA ASP A 148 10.15 7.18 3.78
C ASP A 148 10.60 5.81 4.32
N ARG A 149 11.32 5.73 5.42
CA ARG A 149 11.80 4.45 5.96
C ARG A 149 10.77 3.82 6.86
N ALA A 150 10.39 2.57 6.55
CA ALA A 150 9.47 1.78 7.36
C ALA A 150 9.92 1.66 8.83
N SER A 151 11.21 1.51 9.09
CA SER A 151 11.78 1.46 10.43
C SER A 151 11.61 2.77 11.22
N ALA A 152 11.75 3.93 10.56
CA ALA A 152 11.53 5.23 11.18
C ALA A 152 10.07 5.45 11.57
N GLN A 153 9.13 5.04 10.72
CA GLN A 153 7.70 5.08 11.03
C GLN A 153 7.32 4.09 12.13
N ALA A 154 7.90 2.90 12.14
CA ALA A 154 7.71 1.93 13.21
C ALA A 154 8.20 2.46 14.58
N GLU A 155 9.29 3.24 14.61
CA GLU A 155 9.76 3.92 15.82
C GLU A 155 8.70 4.91 16.37
N ASN A 156 7.92 5.56 15.52
CA ASN A 156 6.81 6.41 15.92
C ASN A 156 5.72 5.62 16.66
N PHE A 157 5.48 4.38 16.31
CA PHE A 157 4.59 3.48 17.08
C PHE A 157 5.11 3.23 18.48
N LYS A 158 6.40 3.01 18.66
CA LYS A 158 7.01 2.87 19.98
C LYS A 158 6.83 4.12 20.82
N LYS A 159 7.07 5.31 20.27
CA LYS A 159 6.90 6.59 20.97
C LYS A 159 5.46 6.85 21.38
N LEU A 160 4.49 6.45 20.55
CA LEU A 160 3.08 6.68 20.81
C LEU A 160 2.48 5.65 21.77
N LEU A 161 2.87 4.38 21.68
CA LEU A 161 2.17 3.24 22.31
C LEU A 161 2.99 2.53 23.40
N LEU A 162 4.24 2.79 23.46
CA LEU A 162 5.15 2.29 24.48
C LEU A 162 5.82 3.44 25.22
#